data_afb5a50463de2d176d8d2ec5d832bee7
#
_entry.id   afb5a50463de2d176d8d2ec5d832bee7
#
_cell.length_a   1.000
_cell.length_b   1.000
_cell.length_c   1.000
_cell.angle_alpha   90.00
_cell.angle_beta   90.00
_cell.angle_gamma   90.00
#
_symmetry.space_group_name_H-M   'P 1'
#
loop_
_entity.id
_entity.type
_entity.pdbx_description
1 polymer ?
#
loop_
_entity_poly.entity_id
_entity_poly.type
_entity_poly.pdbx_seq_one_letter_code
_entity_poly.pdbx_strand_id
1 'polypeptide(L)'
;DDTASGAAAGECIAGSGNDTINFNITGTADFTNSGQNGYTIKPQSGLPGITDTVIIDGYSQPGSQANTAIAPNPLNGVLLIELDGANAGNNSGLVVQSPNTKVNGLVINGFNFDAIGVGGDDLTVQGCYLGTDPTGLIDVGNLNLGIANSGSGENLLVGGLDAEDRNLISGNEAGASSPNTGSHNWTYQGNYIGVDATGLVAMPNAQIGGSGALSLDNSDGHVVGGLEVGAINVIGENLGH
;
A
#
# COMPACT_ATOMS: atom_id res chain seq x y z
N ASP A 1 7.68 -0.29 18.69
CA ASP A 1 7.73 0.52 19.93
C ASP A 1 8.89 0.03 20.79
N ASP A 2 9.93 0.88 20.91
CA ASP A 2 11.12 0.59 21.72
C ASP A 2 10.88 0.74 23.23
N THR A 3 9.69 1.10 23.65
CA THR A 3 9.30 1.23 25.04
C THR A 3 8.20 0.27 25.42
N ALA A 4 8.53 -0.79 26.18
CA ALA A 4 7.51 -1.61 26.81
C ALA A 4 6.66 -0.75 27.74
N SER A 5 5.34 -0.68 27.54
CA SER A 5 4.42 0.03 28.45
C SER A 5 4.30 -0.65 29.81
N GLY A 6 4.93 -1.79 29.92
CA GLY A 6 5.25 -2.44 31.19
C GLY A 6 4.09 -3.14 31.85
N ALA A 7 3.44 -4.11 31.22
CA ALA A 7 2.81 -5.16 32.01
C ALA A 7 1.40 -5.63 31.64
N ALA A 8 0.92 -5.43 30.43
CA ALA A 8 -0.26 -6.17 30.01
C ALA A 8 0.14 -7.57 29.50
N ALA A 9 -0.60 -8.61 29.90
CA ALA A 9 -0.36 -9.95 29.38
C ALA A 9 -0.60 -9.96 27.86
N GLY A 10 0.45 -10.25 27.11
CA GLY A 10 0.43 -10.23 25.64
C GLY A 10 1.14 -9.03 25.00
N GLU A 11 1.69 -8.13 25.79
CA GLU A 11 2.51 -7.03 25.30
C GLU A 11 3.88 -7.56 24.82
N CYS A 12 4.34 -7.07 23.67
CA CYS A 12 5.67 -7.38 23.18
C CYS A 12 6.73 -6.74 24.09
N ILE A 13 7.86 -7.42 24.26
CA ILE A 13 9.04 -6.83 24.91
C ILE A 13 9.50 -5.67 24.03
N ALA A 14 9.89 -4.54 24.66
CA ALA A 14 10.47 -3.41 23.93
C ALA A 14 11.59 -3.89 23.00
N GLY A 15 11.50 -3.53 21.74
CA GLY A 15 12.53 -3.76 20.74
C GLY A 15 13.72 -2.81 20.95
N SER A 16 14.70 -2.90 20.10
CA SER A 16 15.78 -1.92 19.99
C SER A 16 16.18 -1.81 18.50
N GLY A 17 16.05 -0.62 17.93
CA GLY A 17 16.34 -0.39 16.52
C GLY A 17 15.14 -0.62 15.59
N ASN A 18 15.37 -0.98 14.35
CA ASN A 18 14.30 -1.18 13.37
C ASN A 18 13.54 -2.46 13.63
N ASP A 19 12.27 -2.35 13.97
CA ASP A 19 11.38 -3.49 14.19
C ASP A 19 10.89 -4.09 12.86
N THR A 20 10.51 -5.38 12.90
CA THR A 20 9.89 -6.04 11.76
C THR A 20 8.61 -6.76 12.19
N ILE A 21 7.51 -6.47 11.52
CA ILE A 21 6.26 -7.19 11.67
C ILE A 21 6.20 -8.27 10.59
N ASN A 22 6.37 -9.52 11.01
CA ASN A 22 6.23 -10.70 10.17
C ASN A 22 4.90 -11.40 10.43
N PHE A 23 4.35 -12.02 9.41
CA PHE A 23 3.12 -12.79 9.48
C PHE A 23 3.39 -14.28 9.42
N ASN A 24 2.75 -15.03 10.29
CA ASN A 24 2.68 -16.50 10.28
C ASN A 24 1.33 -16.90 10.85
N ILE A 25 0.28 -16.39 10.24
CA ILE A 25 -1.10 -16.66 10.65
C ILE A 25 -1.43 -18.10 10.24
N THR A 26 -2.02 -18.86 11.14
CA THR A 26 -2.43 -20.24 10.93
C THR A 26 -3.91 -20.41 11.30
N GLY A 27 -4.55 -21.43 10.78
CA GLY A 27 -5.95 -21.73 11.06
C GLY A 27 -6.80 -21.77 9.80
N THR A 28 -8.09 -21.48 9.95
CA THR A 28 -9.01 -21.44 8.81
C THR A 28 -8.72 -20.20 7.97
N ALA A 29 -8.46 -20.41 6.69
CA ALA A 29 -8.27 -19.31 5.74
C ALA A 29 -9.56 -18.52 5.52
N ASP A 30 -9.46 -17.22 5.33
CA ASP A 30 -10.57 -16.34 4.98
C ASP A 30 -10.80 -16.32 3.47
N PHE A 31 -9.72 -16.49 2.71
CA PHE A 31 -9.76 -16.59 1.24
C PHE A 31 -8.65 -17.51 0.72
N THR A 32 -8.66 -17.76 -0.58
CA THR A 32 -7.54 -18.42 -1.27
C THR A 32 -7.06 -17.57 -2.43
N ASN A 33 -5.75 -17.45 -2.55
CA ASN A 33 -5.11 -16.80 -3.69
C ASN A 33 -4.10 -17.77 -4.32
N SER A 34 -4.27 -18.08 -5.61
CA SER A 34 -3.42 -19.02 -6.34
C SER A 34 -3.24 -20.38 -5.64
N GLY A 35 -4.28 -20.83 -4.95
CA GLY A 35 -4.29 -22.09 -4.19
C GLY A 35 -3.62 -22.03 -2.82
N GLN A 36 -3.17 -20.85 -2.38
CA GLN A 36 -2.60 -20.62 -1.05
C GLN A 36 -3.64 -20.02 -0.11
N ASN A 37 -3.53 -20.33 1.17
CA ASN A 37 -4.42 -19.82 2.21
C ASN A 37 -4.11 -18.38 2.56
N GLY A 38 -5.07 -17.49 2.41
CA GLY A 38 -4.97 -16.09 2.79
C GLY A 38 -5.80 -15.72 4.02
N TYR A 39 -5.42 -14.65 4.67
CA TYR A 39 -5.98 -14.21 5.94
C TYR A 39 -6.33 -12.74 5.91
N THR A 40 -7.53 -12.41 6.39
CA THR A 40 -8.05 -11.05 6.43
C THR A 40 -8.02 -10.51 7.87
N ILE A 41 -7.30 -9.42 8.07
CA ILE A 41 -7.29 -8.66 9.33
C ILE A 41 -8.35 -7.58 9.22
N LYS A 42 -9.37 -7.62 10.10
CA LYS A 42 -10.50 -6.66 10.13
C LYS A 42 -10.48 -5.82 11.40
N PRO A 43 -9.79 -4.66 11.40
CA PRO A 43 -9.80 -3.76 12.54
C PRO A 43 -11.23 -3.31 12.89
N GLN A 44 -11.56 -3.29 14.18
CA GLN A 44 -12.87 -2.82 14.67
C GLN A 44 -12.86 -1.33 15.03
N SER A 45 -11.74 -0.67 14.84
CA SER A 45 -11.50 0.77 15.00
C SER A 45 -10.26 1.15 14.22
N GLY A 46 -9.94 2.43 14.12
CA GLY A 46 -8.68 2.90 13.53
C GLY A 46 -7.47 2.25 14.20
N LEU A 47 -6.49 1.88 13.41
CA LEU A 47 -5.19 1.43 13.90
C LEU A 47 -4.41 2.63 14.47
N PRO A 48 -3.55 2.42 15.48
CA PRO A 48 -2.67 3.49 15.96
C PRO A 48 -1.70 3.92 14.85
N GLY A 49 -1.31 5.20 14.87
CA GLY A 49 -0.27 5.70 13.98
C GLY A 49 1.07 5.01 14.26
N ILE A 50 1.81 4.73 13.20
CA ILE A 50 3.14 4.13 13.26
C ILE A 50 4.14 5.28 13.54
N THR A 51 4.64 5.34 14.77
CA THR A 51 5.51 6.40 15.27
C THR A 51 6.97 5.99 15.40
N ASP A 52 7.26 4.70 15.26
CA ASP A 52 8.60 4.14 15.22
C ASP A 52 8.90 3.47 13.89
N THR A 53 10.16 3.45 13.49
CA THR A 53 10.61 2.81 12.25
C THR A 53 10.31 1.32 12.27
N VAL A 54 9.56 0.86 11.28
CA VAL A 54 9.16 -0.54 11.19
C VAL A 54 9.16 -1.04 9.73
N ILE A 55 9.47 -2.32 9.56
CA ILE A 55 9.23 -3.04 8.31
C ILE A 55 7.98 -3.90 8.52
N ILE A 56 6.95 -3.70 7.72
CA ILE A 56 5.75 -4.56 7.71
C ILE A 56 5.85 -5.44 6.47
N ASP A 57 6.07 -6.74 6.68
CA ASP A 57 6.36 -7.69 5.60
C ASP A 57 5.25 -8.74 5.43
N GLY A 58 4.29 -8.44 4.55
CA GLY A 58 3.22 -9.36 4.17
C GLY A 58 3.73 -10.63 3.46
N TYR A 59 4.86 -10.55 2.78
CA TYR A 59 5.47 -11.71 2.13
C TYR A 59 6.08 -12.72 3.10
N SER A 60 6.23 -12.38 4.36
CA SER A 60 6.63 -13.32 5.42
C SER A 60 5.56 -14.38 5.72
N GLN A 61 4.28 -14.18 5.31
CA GLN A 61 3.24 -15.19 5.45
C GLN A 61 3.59 -16.42 4.58
N PRO A 62 3.66 -17.63 5.18
CA PRO A 62 3.97 -18.84 4.41
C PRO A 62 3.04 -19.06 3.22
N GLY A 63 3.63 -19.26 2.04
CA GLY A 63 2.91 -19.41 0.76
C GLY A 63 2.81 -18.12 -0.06
N SER A 64 3.09 -16.95 0.51
CA SER A 64 3.18 -15.70 -0.23
C SER A 64 4.32 -15.73 -1.25
N GLN A 65 4.13 -15.03 -2.36
CA GLN A 65 5.15 -14.91 -3.41
C GLN A 65 5.18 -13.48 -3.93
N ALA A 66 6.35 -12.90 -3.97
CA ALA A 66 6.55 -11.60 -4.60
C ALA A 66 6.35 -11.69 -6.12
N ASN A 67 5.93 -10.59 -6.74
CA ASN A 67 5.83 -10.52 -8.18
C ASN A 67 7.20 -10.68 -8.85
N THR A 68 7.24 -11.41 -9.96
CA THR A 68 8.46 -11.64 -10.77
C THR A 68 8.32 -11.11 -12.20
N ALA A 69 7.13 -10.65 -12.56
CA ALA A 69 6.84 -10.14 -13.90
C ALA A 69 7.18 -8.66 -14.01
N ILE A 70 7.91 -8.27 -15.02
CA ILE A 70 8.20 -6.86 -15.34
C ILE A 70 7.12 -6.27 -16.27
N ALA A 71 6.90 -4.95 -16.18
CA ALA A 71 5.95 -4.25 -17.03
C ALA A 71 6.27 -4.47 -18.54
N PRO A 72 5.24 -4.58 -19.39
CA PRO A 72 3.81 -4.49 -19.11
C PRO A 72 3.13 -5.86 -18.84
N ASN A 73 3.89 -6.90 -18.46
CA ASN A 73 3.28 -8.20 -18.20
C ASN A 73 2.41 -8.17 -16.93
N PRO A 74 1.36 -9.01 -16.85
CA PRO A 74 0.51 -9.14 -15.68
C PRO A 74 1.29 -9.34 -14.39
N LEU A 75 0.81 -8.72 -13.29
CA LEU A 75 1.33 -9.02 -11.96
C LEU A 75 1.02 -10.49 -11.62
N ASN A 76 1.98 -11.19 -11.05
CA ASN A 76 1.87 -12.60 -10.68
C ASN A 76 2.20 -12.85 -9.21
N GLY A 77 2.23 -11.81 -8.39
CA GLY A 77 2.40 -11.90 -6.95
C GLY A 77 1.25 -12.67 -6.29
N VAL A 78 1.56 -13.37 -5.19
CA VAL A 78 0.56 -14.06 -4.36
C VAL A 78 0.57 -13.41 -2.98
N LEU A 79 -0.34 -12.46 -2.77
CA LEU A 79 -0.49 -11.74 -1.51
C LEU A 79 -1.51 -12.50 -0.65
N LEU A 80 -1.17 -12.76 0.60
CA LEU A 80 -1.95 -13.59 1.52
C LEU A 80 -2.38 -12.87 2.79
N ILE A 81 -1.95 -11.62 2.97
CA ILE A 81 -2.37 -10.78 4.10
C ILE A 81 -3.18 -9.61 3.57
N GLU A 82 -4.46 -9.60 3.93
CA GLU A 82 -5.39 -8.52 3.62
C GLU A 82 -5.73 -7.74 4.90
N LEU A 83 -5.66 -6.42 4.81
CA LEU A 83 -6.15 -5.48 5.81
C LEU A 83 -7.43 -4.85 5.26
N ASP A 84 -8.58 -5.34 5.76
CA ASP A 84 -9.93 -4.93 5.34
C ASP A 84 -10.51 -3.92 6.33
N GLY A 85 -10.70 -2.70 5.85
CA GLY A 85 -11.17 -1.55 6.62
C GLY A 85 -12.66 -1.48 6.87
N ALA A 86 -13.48 -2.43 6.39
CA ALA A 86 -14.94 -2.36 6.43
C ALA A 86 -15.53 -2.10 7.83
N ASN A 87 -14.82 -2.48 8.89
CA ASN A 87 -15.24 -2.28 10.29
C ASN A 87 -14.41 -1.23 11.04
N ALA A 88 -13.44 -0.60 10.39
CA ALA A 88 -12.51 0.34 11.03
C ALA A 88 -13.14 1.72 11.34
N GLY A 89 -14.35 1.98 10.85
CA GLY A 89 -14.99 3.30 10.94
C GLY A 89 -14.33 4.31 10.00
N ASN A 90 -14.38 5.59 10.33
CA ASN A 90 -13.82 6.65 9.50
C ASN A 90 -12.31 6.79 9.73
N ASN A 91 -11.55 5.81 9.28
CA ASN A 91 -10.09 5.77 9.46
C ASN A 91 -9.40 5.31 8.17
N SER A 92 -8.11 5.66 8.04
CA SER A 92 -7.19 5.10 7.05
C SER A 92 -6.66 3.73 7.51
N GLY A 93 -6.11 2.95 6.57
CA GLY A 93 -5.51 1.66 6.85
C GLY A 93 -4.26 1.78 7.71
N LEU A 94 -3.20 2.30 7.17
CA LEU A 94 -1.97 2.59 7.90
C LEU A 94 -1.70 4.09 7.88
N VAL A 95 -1.33 4.66 9.01
CA VAL A 95 -0.86 6.05 9.12
C VAL A 95 0.59 6.04 9.58
N VAL A 96 1.50 6.29 8.66
CA VAL A 96 2.95 6.22 8.89
C VAL A 96 3.47 7.61 9.23
N GLN A 97 3.92 7.80 10.46
CA GLN A 97 4.44 9.05 11.00
C GLN A 97 5.96 8.98 11.28
N SER A 98 6.50 7.77 11.26
CA SER A 98 7.94 7.52 11.47
C SER A 98 8.71 7.57 10.16
N PRO A 99 9.98 7.97 10.19
CA PRO A 99 10.85 7.90 9.02
C PRO A 99 11.31 6.46 8.75
N ASN A 100 11.84 6.23 7.54
CA ASN A 100 12.47 4.97 7.12
C ASN A 100 11.60 3.72 7.31
N THR A 101 10.29 3.86 7.32
CA THR A 101 9.35 2.73 7.40
C THR A 101 9.19 2.07 6.03
N LYS A 102 9.04 0.75 6.02
CA LYS A 102 8.72 -0.01 4.81
C LYS A 102 7.42 -0.79 4.98
N VAL A 103 6.52 -0.68 4.00
CA VAL A 103 5.31 -1.50 3.88
C VAL A 103 5.43 -2.36 2.63
N ASN A 104 5.32 -3.67 2.79
CA ASN A 104 5.63 -4.63 1.76
C ASN A 104 4.62 -5.77 1.70
N GLY A 105 4.11 -6.10 0.50
CA GLY A 105 3.34 -7.33 0.25
C GLY A 105 1.97 -7.40 0.93
N LEU A 106 1.30 -6.28 1.19
CA LEU A 106 -0.03 -6.24 1.79
C LEU A 106 -1.11 -5.90 0.76
N VAL A 107 -2.30 -6.44 0.99
CA VAL A 107 -3.55 -5.94 0.40
C VAL A 107 -4.21 -5.02 1.41
N ILE A 108 -4.56 -3.78 1.01
CA ILE A 108 -5.20 -2.79 1.88
C ILE A 108 -6.40 -2.20 1.15
N ASN A 109 -7.60 -2.48 1.65
CA ASN A 109 -8.84 -2.09 1.00
C ASN A 109 -9.98 -1.83 2.00
N GLY A 110 -11.12 -1.35 1.51
CA GLY A 110 -12.35 -1.21 2.29
C GLY A 110 -12.33 -0.11 3.36
N PHE A 111 -11.32 0.74 3.42
CA PHE A 111 -11.25 1.84 4.38
C PHE A 111 -12.08 3.03 3.94
N ASN A 112 -12.69 3.74 4.91
CA ASN A 112 -13.46 4.96 4.65
C ASN A 112 -12.58 6.19 4.36
N PHE A 113 -11.26 6.06 4.49
CA PHE A 113 -10.26 7.05 4.08
C PHE A 113 -9.20 6.37 3.20
N ASP A 114 -7.93 6.67 3.41
CA ASP A 114 -6.82 6.22 2.59
C ASP A 114 -6.39 4.79 2.93
N ALA A 115 -5.80 4.08 1.98
CA ALA A 115 -5.10 2.85 2.33
C ALA A 115 -3.86 3.15 3.19
N ILE A 116 -3.04 4.12 2.76
CA ILE A 116 -1.83 4.52 3.49
C ILE A 116 -1.76 6.05 3.56
N GLY A 117 -1.73 6.59 4.78
CA GLY A 117 -1.43 8.00 5.07
C GLY A 117 0.06 8.20 5.37
N VAL A 118 0.70 9.12 4.66
CA VAL A 118 2.15 9.41 4.74
C VAL A 118 2.36 10.67 5.56
N GLY A 119 3.06 10.56 6.68
CA GLY A 119 3.43 11.69 7.54
C GLY A 119 4.91 11.71 7.90
N GLY A 120 5.60 10.57 7.76
CA GLY A 120 7.05 10.45 7.98
C GLY A 120 7.85 10.44 6.68
N ASP A 121 9.12 10.76 6.78
CA ASP A 121 10.06 10.78 5.64
C ASP A 121 10.55 9.38 5.27
N ASP A 122 11.07 9.22 4.05
CA ASP A 122 11.72 8.01 3.58
C ASP A 122 10.84 6.74 3.68
N LEU A 123 9.50 6.90 3.59
CA LEU A 123 8.59 5.74 3.53
C LEU A 123 8.77 5.00 2.19
N THR A 124 8.83 3.68 2.27
CA THR A 124 8.85 2.79 1.10
C THR A 124 7.60 1.92 1.07
N VAL A 125 6.85 1.92 -0.05
CA VAL A 125 5.68 1.08 -0.28
C VAL A 125 5.92 0.21 -1.51
N GLN A 126 6.01 -1.10 -1.32
CA GLN A 126 6.41 -2.05 -2.36
C GLN A 126 5.55 -3.32 -2.36
N GLY A 127 5.27 -3.86 -3.55
CA GLY A 127 4.57 -5.11 -3.72
C GLY A 127 3.16 -5.18 -3.12
N CYS A 128 2.54 -4.02 -2.88
CA CYS A 128 1.23 -3.92 -2.24
C CYS A 128 0.10 -3.77 -3.26
N TYR A 129 -1.09 -4.25 -2.89
CA TYR A 129 -2.35 -4.00 -3.61
C TYR A 129 -3.21 -3.06 -2.78
N LEU A 130 -3.45 -1.86 -3.30
CA LEU A 130 -4.16 -0.78 -2.60
C LEU A 130 -5.48 -0.48 -3.31
N GLY A 131 -6.60 -0.94 -2.73
CA GLY A 131 -7.96 -0.75 -3.24
C GLY A 131 -8.54 -1.94 -4.00
N THR A 132 -7.81 -3.03 -4.17
CA THR A 132 -8.32 -4.25 -4.82
C THR A 132 -8.45 -5.40 -3.84
N ASP A 133 -9.09 -6.48 -4.27
CA ASP A 133 -9.04 -7.77 -3.60
C ASP A 133 -7.64 -8.41 -3.69
N PRO A 134 -7.37 -9.50 -2.95
CA PRO A 134 -6.07 -10.17 -2.99
C PRO A 134 -5.65 -10.76 -4.36
N THR A 135 -6.58 -10.93 -5.29
CA THR A 135 -6.25 -11.34 -6.66
C THR A 135 -5.84 -10.18 -7.56
N GLY A 136 -6.14 -8.94 -7.15
CA GLY A 136 -5.96 -7.75 -7.95
C GLY A 136 -6.94 -7.62 -9.13
N LEU A 137 -8.02 -8.41 -9.14
CA LEU A 137 -8.99 -8.46 -10.24
C LEU A 137 -10.34 -7.87 -9.90
N ILE A 138 -10.61 -7.63 -8.62
CA ILE A 138 -11.90 -7.11 -8.14
C ILE A 138 -11.65 -5.77 -7.42
N ASP A 139 -12.44 -4.78 -7.82
CA ASP A 139 -12.50 -3.49 -7.15
C ASP A 139 -13.21 -3.63 -5.79
N VAL A 140 -12.51 -3.26 -4.72
CA VAL A 140 -13.05 -3.17 -3.36
C VAL A 140 -13.03 -1.72 -2.89
N GLY A 141 -12.01 -0.99 -3.31
CA GLY A 141 -11.81 0.42 -3.05
C GLY A 141 -11.36 0.77 -1.64
N ASN A 142 -10.80 1.96 -1.53
CA ASN A 142 -10.81 2.78 -0.31
C ASN A 142 -11.56 4.06 -0.67
N LEU A 143 -12.35 4.60 0.27
CA LEU A 143 -13.25 5.74 -0.02
C LEU A 143 -12.51 7.09 -0.09
N ASN A 144 -11.18 7.06 -0.18
CA ASN A 144 -10.34 8.20 -0.51
C ASN A 144 -9.13 7.69 -1.32
N LEU A 145 -7.90 7.96 -0.95
CA LEU A 145 -6.70 7.71 -1.74
C LEU A 145 -6.08 6.33 -1.45
N GLY A 146 -5.43 5.75 -2.45
CA GLY A 146 -4.53 4.62 -2.22
C GLY A 146 -3.34 5.03 -1.34
N ILE A 147 -2.70 6.16 -1.67
CA ILE A 147 -1.64 6.76 -0.84
C ILE A 147 -1.92 8.26 -0.73
N ALA A 148 -2.01 8.75 0.48
CA ALA A 148 -2.29 10.15 0.77
C ALA A 148 -1.20 10.79 1.62
N ASN A 149 -0.95 12.06 1.40
CA ASN A 149 -0.17 12.83 2.34
C ASN A 149 -1.01 13.19 3.58
N SER A 150 -0.57 12.71 4.73
CA SER A 150 -1.16 13.03 6.04
C SER A 150 -0.31 14.02 6.86
N GLY A 151 0.78 14.52 6.28
CA GLY A 151 1.74 15.40 6.94
C GLY A 151 2.67 16.09 5.94
N SER A 152 3.94 16.06 6.19
CA SER A 152 4.99 16.64 5.34
C SER A 152 6.07 15.63 4.94
N GLY A 153 5.69 14.35 4.82
CA GLY A 153 6.66 13.29 4.51
C GLY A 153 7.37 13.51 3.16
N GLU A 154 8.69 13.45 3.20
CA GLU A 154 9.57 13.61 2.03
C GLU A 154 10.15 12.24 1.59
N ASN A 155 10.69 12.21 0.38
CA ASN A 155 11.42 11.07 -0.20
C ASN A 155 10.63 9.75 -0.23
N LEU A 156 9.32 9.79 -0.40
CA LEU A 156 8.51 8.58 -0.54
C LEU A 156 8.92 7.78 -1.78
N LEU A 157 9.10 6.47 -1.62
CA LEU A 157 9.26 5.53 -2.72
C LEU A 157 8.03 4.64 -2.84
N VAL A 158 7.31 4.75 -3.95
CA VAL A 158 6.19 3.88 -4.32
C VAL A 158 6.60 2.99 -5.48
N GLY A 159 6.72 1.69 -5.22
CA GLY A 159 7.26 0.74 -6.18
C GLY A 159 8.78 0.72 -6.18
N GLY A 160 9.37 0.57 -7.35
CA GLY A 160 10.82 0.48 -7.52
C GLY A 160 11.20 -0.06 -8.90
N LEU A 161 12.45 -0.48 -9.03
CA LEU A 161 13.00 -0.95 -10.30
C LEU A 161 12.88 -2.47 -10.46
N ASP A 162 12.77 -3.20 -9.37
CA ASP A 162 12.65 -4.64 -9.40
C ASP A 162 11.18 -5.07 -9.57
N ALA A 163 10.99 -6.24 -10.18
CA ALA A 163 9.64 -6.75 -10.44
C ALA A 163 8.82 -6.91 -9.15
N GLU A 164 9.46 -7.29 -8.07
CA GLU A 164 8.85 -7.49 -6.75
C GLU A 164 8.38 -6.21 -6.06
N ASP A 165 8.94 -5.06 -6.46
CA ASP A 165 8.60 -3.76 -5.88
C ASP A 165 7.24 -3.21 -6.36
N ARG A 166 6.69 -3.77 -7.44
CA ARG A 166 5.55 -3.22 -8.18
C ARG A 166 4.27 -3.28 -7.36
N ASN A 167 3.64 -2.13 -7.16
CA ASN A 167 2.32 -2.04 -6.55
C ASN A 167 1.19 -2.06 -7.58
N LEU A 168 0.01 -2.45 -7.12
CA LEU A 168 -1.28 -2.22 -7.77
C LEU A 168 -2.06 -1.19 -6.95
N ILE A 169 -2.39 -0.04 -7.55
CA ILE A 169 -3.09 1.06 -6.89
C ILE A 169 -4.33 1.38 -7.73
N SER A 170 -5.47 0.79 -7.39
CA SER A 170 -6.65 0.81 -8.26
C SER A 170 -7.94 0.68 -7.47
N GLY A 171 -9.04 1.19 -8.03
CA GLY A 171 -10.36 1.11 -7.42
C GLY A 171 -10.62 2.09 -6.29
N ASN A 172 -9.69 2.95 -5.95
CA ASN A 172 -9.89 3.93 -4.88
C ASN A 172 -10.79 5.09 -5.34
N GLU A 173 -11.61 5.65 -4.45
CA GLU A 173 -12.66 6.59 -4.85
C GLU A 173 -12.12 7.98 -5.26
N ALA A 174 -10.97 8.40 -4.69
CA ALA A 174 -10.37 9.69 -5.02
C ALA A 174 -8.98 9.49 -5.52
N GLY A 175 -8.35 9.41 -6.36
CA GLY A 175 -6.99 9.28 -6.87
C GLY A 175 -6.08 8.28 -6.15
N ALA A 176 -5.06 7.88 -6.81
CA ALA A 176 -4.12 6.89 -6.29
C ALA A 176 -3.15 7.48 -5.28
N SER A 177 -2.80 8.74 -5.44
CA SER A 177 -1.77 9.37 -4.64
C SER A 177 -1.86 10.89 -4.73
N SER A 178 -1.62 11.57 -3.66
CA SER A 178 -1.67 13.03 -3.60
C SER A 178 -0.68 13.58 -2.57
N PRO A 179 0.50 14.02 -2.97
CA PRO A 179 1.36 14.82 -2.11
C PRO A 179 0.77 16.22 -1.95
N ASN A 180 0.86 16.77 -0.76
CA ASN A 180 0.43 18.15 -0.44
C ASN A 180 1.63 19.11 -0.42
N THR A 181 1.32 20.38 -0.17
CA THR A 181 2.36 21.41 0.08
C THR A 181 3.30 20.96 1.20
N GLY A 182 4.58 20.88 0.91
CA GLY A 182 5.62 20.45 1.86
C GLY A 182 6.07 19.01 1.70
N SER A 183 5.49 18.25 0.76
CA SER A 183 6.02 16.95 0.37
C SER A 183 6.93 17.10 -0.83
N HIS A 184 8.12 16.56 -0.76
CA HIS A 184 9.12 16.66 -1.83
C HIS A 184 9.71 15.29 -2.18
N ASN A 185 10.23 15.17 -3.40
CA ASN A 185 11.03 14.03 -3.85
C ASN A 185 10.29 12.67 -3.80
N TRP A 186 8.99 12.64 -4.06
CA TRP A 186 8.28 11.39 -4.17
C TRP A 186 8.59 10.68 -5.49
N THR A 187 8.83 9.39 -5.44
CA THR A 187 9.20 8.57 -6.60
C THR A 187 8.15 7.47 -6.82
N TYR A 188 7.62 7.41 -8.05
CA TYR A 188 6.65 6.41 -8.50
C TYR A 188 7.23 5.63 -9.65
N GLN A 189 7.61 4.37 -9.44
CA GLN A 189 8.23 3.52 -10.44
C GLN A 189 7.66 2.10 -10.40
N GLY A 190 7.45 1.51 -11.56
CA GLY A 190 7.04 0.13 -11.70
C GLY A 190 5.58 -0.18 -11.35
N ASN A 191 4.74 0.79 -11.04
CA ASN A 191 3.40 0.55 -10.52
C ASN A 191 2.34 0.34 -11.61
N TYR A 192 1.26 -0.36 -11.25
CA TYR A 192 -0.01 -0.41 -11.96
C TYR A 192 -1.00 0.50 -11.26
N ILE A 193 -1.60 1.45 -12.00
CA ILE A 193 -2.46 2.50 -11.42
C ILE A 193 -3.71 2.65 -12.29
N GLY A 194 -4.88 2.36 -11.71
CA GLY A 194 -6.17 2.48 -12.42
C GLY A 194 -6.47 1.33 -13.39
N VAL A 195 -5.74 0.24 -13.27
CA VAL A 195 -5.94 -1.01 -14.02
C VAL A 195 -5.96 -2.20 -13.06
N ASP A 196 -6.44 -3.35 -13.49
CA ASP A 196 -6.37 -4.60 -12.75
C ASP A 196 -4.93 -5.21 -12.76
N ALA A 197 -4.72 -6.29 -12.05
CA ALA A 197 -3.42 -6.98 -12.01
C ALA A 197 -2.95 -7.50 -13.37
N THR A 198 -3.84 -7.64 -14.36
CA THR A 198 -3.44 -7.99 -15.73
C THR A 198 -2.87 -6.80 -16.51
N GLY A 199 -3.15 -5.56 -16.05
CA GLY A 199 -2.82 -4.33 -16.74
C GLY A 199 -3.67 -4.06 -17.99
N LEU A 200 -4.73 -4.84 -18.22
CA LEU A 200 -5.52 -4.79 -19.46
C LEU A 200 -6.97 -4.34 -19.22
N VAL A 201 -7.47 -4.46 -18.00
CA VAL A 201 -8.85 -4.08 -17.65
C VAL A 201 -8.81 -2.82 -16.80
N ALA A 202 -9.62 -1.84 -17.17
CA ALA A 202 -9.78 -0.61 -16.40
C ALA A 202 -10.33 -0.91 -15.01
N MET A 203 -9.67 -0.38 -14.00
CA MET A 203 -10.12 -0.35 -12.60
C MET A 203 -9.77 1.04 -12.04
N PRO A 204 -10.52 2.07 -12.47
CA PRO A 204 -10.12 3.45 -12.28
C PRO A 204 -10.07 3.86 -10.83
N ASN A 205 -9.11 4.71 -10.51
CA ASN A 205 -9.19 5.56 -9.33
C ASN A 205 -10.00 6.81 -9.68
N ALA A 206 -10.47 7.55 -8.67
CA ALA A 206 -11.27 8.78 -8.84
C ALA A 206 -12.59 8.56 -9.57
N GLN A 207 -13.40 7.65 -9.07
CA GLN A 207 -14.68 7.30 -9.70
C GLN A 207 -15.70 8.44 -9.70
N ILE A 208 -15.61 9.40 -8.77
CA ILE A 208 -16.54 10.53 -8.66
C ILE A 208 -15.79 11.86 -8.45
N GLY A 209 -15.29 12.45 -9.53
CA GLY A 209 -14.79 13.83 -9.53
C GLY A 209 -13.51 14.09 -8.74
N GLY A 210 -12.72 13.07 -8.51
CA GLY A 210 -11.46 13.15 -7.79
C GLY A 210 -10.25 13.53 -8.67
N SER A 211 -9.07 13.51 -8.08
CA SER A 211 -7.81 14.01 -8.66
C SER A 211 -7.08 12.97 -9.52
N GLY A 212 -7.72 12.22 -10.38
CA GLY A 212 -7.04 11.33 -11.32
C GLY A 212 -6.09 10.28 -10.70
N ALA A 213 -5.19 9.73 -11.51
CA ALA A 213 -4.28 8.67 -11.11
C ALA A 213 -3.21 9.12 -10.11
N LEU A 214 -2.58 10.24 -10.39
CA LEU A 214 -1.53 10.87 -9.60
C LEU A 214 -1.77 12.38 -9.57
N SER A 215 -1.80 12.97 -8.40
CA SER A 215 -1.77 14.41 -8.20
C SER A 215 -0.44 14.79 -7.54
N LEU A 216 0.31 15.66 -8.18
CA LEU A 216 1.64 16.11 -7.75
C LEU A 216 1.67 17.63 -7.53
N ASP A 217 0.56 18.16 -7.04
CA ASP A 217 0.34 19.60 -6.88
C ASP A 217 1.11 20.20 -5.70
N ASN A 218 1.57 21.44 -5.89
CA ASN A 218 2.16 22.29 -4.83
C ASN A 218 3.44 21.74 -4.15
N SER A 219 4.17 20.88 -4.84
CA SER A 219 5.42 20.30 -4.33
C SER A 219 6.39 20.06 -5.50
N ASP A 220 7.65 19.72 -5.23
CA ASP A 220 8.68 19.58 -6.24
C ASP A 220 9.56 18.33 -6.06
N GLY A 221 10.44 18.09 -7.04
CA GLY A 221 11.41 16.99 -7.00
C GLY A 221 10.82 15.60 -7.27
N HIS A 222 9.55 15.49 -7.67
CA HIS A 222 8.90 14.21 -7.91
C HIS A 222 9.43 13.53 -9.16
N VAL A 223 9.51 12.19 -9.11
CA VAL A 223 9.90 11.33 -10.22
C VAL A 223 8.77 10.35 -10.54
N VAL A 224 8.31 10.32 -11.79
CA VAL A 224 7.31 9.36 -12.27
C VAL A 224 7.91 8.58 -13.43
N GLY A 225 8.14 7.27 -13.23
CA GLY A 225 8.81 6.43 -14.22
C GLY A 225 10.33 6.64 -14.24
N GLY A 226 10.94 6.42 -15.37
CA GLY A 226 12.38 6.54 -15.58
C GLY A 226 12.83 5.86 -16.87
N LEU A 227 14.14 5.82 -17.11
CA LEU A 227 14.72 5.20 -18.30
C LEU A 227 14.95 3.69 -18.17
N GLU A 228 15.01 3.19 -16.94
CA GLU A 228 15.17 1.78 -16.67
C GLU A 228 13.87 1.02 -16.95
N VAL A 229 13.98 -0.20 -17.44
CA VAL A 229 12.81 -1.04 -17.79
C VAL A 229 11.88 -1.25 -16.58
N GLY A 230 12.45 -1.43 -15.40
CA GLY A 230 11.69 -1.58 -14.15
C GLY A 230 10.93 -0.33 -13.74
N ALA A 231 11.34 0.87 -14.20
CA ALA A 231 10.72 2.13 -13.83
C ALA A 231 9.37 2.40 -14.53
N ILE A 232 8.93 1.55 -15.47
CA ILE A 232 7.70 1.74 -16.24
C ILE A 232 6.48 1.59 -15.34
N ASN A 233 5.71 2.68 -15.18
CA ASN A 233 4.36 2.60 -14.62
C ASN A 233 3.35 2.28 -15.73
N VAL A 234 2.37 1.45 -15.42
CA VAL A 234 1.19 1.22 -16.26
C VAL A 234 0.04 2.02 -15.66
N ILE A 235 -0.37 3.09 -16.33
CA ILE A 235 -1.42 3.99 -15.86
C ILE A 235 -2.58 3.91 -16.83
N GLY A 236 -3.72 3.43 -16.40
CA GLY A 236 -4.92 3.27 -17.23
C GLY A 236 -6.07 4.16 -16.72
N GLU A 237 -7.09 4.21 -17.45
CA GLU A 237 -8.41 4.87 -17.43
C GLU A 237 -8.90 5.49 -16.10
N ASN A 238 -8.02 6.21 -15.39
CA ASN A 238 -8.43 6.94 -14.19
C ASN A 238 -9.36 8.09 -14.56
N LEU A 239 -10.42 8.26 -13.80
CA LEU A 239 -11.41 9.31 -14.01
C LEU A 239 -10.97 10.57 -13.23
N GLY A 240 -10.68 11.62 -13.94
CA GLY A 240 -10.23 12.91 -13.41
C GLY A 240 -9.39 13.68 -14.41
N HIS A 241 -9.23 14.97 -14.18
CA HIS A 241 -8.47 15.89 -15.05
C HIS A 241 -7.08 16.11 -14.48
#